data_86d833f843ba4b53bf9e0e5aba280293
#
_entry.id   86d833f843ba4b53bf9e0e5aba280293
#
_cell.length_a   1.000
_cell.length_b   1.000
_cell.length_c   1.000
_cell.angle_alpha   90.00
_cell.angle_beta   90.00
_cell.angle_gamma   90.00
#
_symmetry.space_group_name_H-M   'P 1'
#
loop_
_entity.id
_entity.type
_entity.pdbx_description
1 polymer ?
#
loop_
_entity_poly.entity_id
_entity_poly.type
_entity_poly.pdbx_seq_one_letter_code
_entity_poly.pdbx_strand_id
1 'polypeptide(L)'
;MPPLKARHTHEELNDTPMIDKGSYPLLGDCWFVLEPLSKGLIEECAAYVAWTMEATRGYVIKLVNPGGLEAWGFGRNVRNIDDAVPNFNITPREIIQGLCRVNQLLHMPHAIHVHTNNLGKPGNYRTTLETMKCVENMANNDKPVIHVTHCQFSAFKGDDWHTFESGAEEIAKYVNTHSHVTTDMGQVVFGDTTTMTADGPFQYILYQLSHNKWINSDVETETSTGIVPFKYKRSSFVHATQWSIGLELALLIKDPWKIYLTTDHPNAAPFIKYPKIVSWLMSRAAREKLLKKINKRAQHKSLLPTLDREYTWVELAIATRAGQARSLGLKQKGHLGVGADADIAIYRINPESVDPSKKYRLVRRAFKRAAYTIKGGEIVVKDGEIVKSVIGKTFWVKPETSSSLREIVPRLKEKFEDYYTVQYENYVVPESHLAVSCPVAVKAEV
;
A
#
# COMPACT_ATOMS: atom_id res chain seq x y z
N MET A 1 -1.20 1.52 -10.62
CA MET A 1 -0.98 1.80 -12.06
C MET A 1 -1.81 0.83 -12.88
N PRO A 2 -2.84 1.26 -13.59
CA PRO A 2 -3.46 0.45 -14.63
C PRO A 2 -2.42 0.15 -15.73
N PRO A 3 -2.32 -1.09 -16.24
CA PRO A 3 -1.30 -1.44 -17.23
C PRO A 3 -1.31 -0.55 -18.47
N LEU A 4 -2.49 -0.21 -18.99
CA LEU A 4 -2.65 0.66 -20.15
C LEU A 4 -2.22 2.12 -19.95
N LYS A 5 -2.03 2.55 -18.70
CA LYS A 5 -1.56 3.90 -18.32
C LYS A 5 -0.10 3.92 -17.85
N ALA A 6 0.66 2.86 -18.13
CA ALA A 6 2.01 2.71 -17.59
C ALA A 6 2.96 3.84 -18.02
N ARG A 7 2.94 4.25 -19.28
CA ARG A 7 3.78 5.38 -19.77
C ARG A 7 3.48 6.65 -19.00
N HIS A 8 2.21 7.02 -18.91
CA HIS A 8 1.76 8.20 -18.17
C HIS A 8 2.18 8.17 -16.70
N THR A 9 2.01 7.01 -16.06
CA THR A 9 2.45 6.84 -14.67
C THR A 9 3.95 7.06 -14.50
N HIS A 10 4.80 6.58 -15.41
CA HIS A 10 6.24 6.81 -15.32
C HIS A 10 6.62 8.26 -15.61
N GLU A 11 5.90 8.98 -16.47
CA GLU A 11 6.07 10.42 -16.65
C GLU A 11 5.76 11.17 -15.35
N GLU A 12 4.64 10.89 -14.69
CA GLU A 12 4.32 11.47 -13.37
C GLU A 12 5.35 11.11 -12.28
N LEU A 13 5.87 9.89 -12.28
CA LEU A 13 6.93 9.50 -11.36
C LEU A 13 8.22 10.30 -11.57
N ASN A 14 8.50 10.77 -12.77
CA ASN A 14 9.66 11.60 -13.06
C ASN A 14 9.55 13.01 -12.47
N ASP A 15 8.34 13.49 -12.14
CA ASP A 15 8.11 14.73 -11.38
C ASP A 15 8.57 14.66 -9.93
N THR A 16 8.92 13.46 -9.45
CA THR A 16 9.57 13.25 -8.14
C THR A 16 11.00 12.74 -8.32
N PRO A 17 11.92 13.54 -8.88
CA PRO A 17 13.18 13.06 -9.41
C PRO A 17 14.14 12.52 -8.35
N MET A 18 14.16 13.10 -7.14
CA MET A 18 15.20 12.82 -6.13
C MET A 18 15.01 11.51 -5.36
N ILE A 19 13.80 10.95 -5.33
CA ILE A 19 13.51 9.73 -4.56
C ILE A 19 13.56 8.49 -5.43
N ASP A 20 13.89 7.36 -4.84
CA ASP A 20 13.70 6.06 -5.47
C ASP A 20 12.21 5.74 -5.52
N LYS A 21 11.79 5.11 -6.61
CA LYS A 21 10.37 4.89 -6.92
C LYS A 21 10.15 3.59 -7.67
N GLY A 22 8.91 3.15 -7.69
CA GLY A 22 8.44 2.02 -8.48
C GLY A 22 6.93 2.05 -8.57
N SER A 23 6.37 1.47 -9.60
CA SER A 23 4.94 1.45 -9.83
C SER A 23 4.37 0.05 -9.64
N TYR A 24 3.10 -0.04 -9.22
CA TYR A 24 2.39 -1.27 -8.94
C TYR A 24 1.29 -1.51 -9.97
N PRO A 25 1.46 -2.41 -10.95
CA PRO A 25 0.38 -2.80 -11.86
C PRO A 25 -0.85 -3.31 -11.11
N LEU A 26 -2.02 -2.77 -11.45
CA LEU A 26 -3.32 -3.20 -10.92
C LEU A 26 -3.78 -4.42 -11.72
N LEU A 27 -3.84 -5.58 -11.06
CA LEU A 27 -4.12 -6.85 -11.72
C LEU A 27 -5.37 -7.57 -11.17
N GLY A 28 -5.97 -7.05 -10.10
CA GLY A 28 -7.11 -7.70 -9.42
C GLY A 28 -8.42 -7.70 -10.22
N ASP A 29 -8.53 -6.88 -11.28
CA ASP A 29 -9.72 -6.71 -12.12
C ASP A 29 -9.37 -6.74 -13.60
N CYS A 30 -8.17 -7.21 -13.94
CA CYS A 30 -7.70 -7.35 -15.31
C CYS A 30 -8.29 -8.60 -15.97
N TRP A 31 -8.90 -8.47 -17.12
CA TRP A 31 -9.51 -9.60 -17.84
C TRP A 31 -8.52 -10.71 -18.17
N PHE A 32 -7.28 -10.36 -18.51
CA PHE A 32 -6.19 -11.31 -18.76
C PHE A 32 -5.70 -12.04 -17.49
N VAL A 33 -6.20 -11.63 -16.31
CA VAL A 33 -6.02 -12.31 -15.03
C VAL A 33 -7.29 -13.07 -14.67
N LEU A 34 -8.46 -12.43 -14.74
CA LEU A 34 -9.74 -13.03 -14.32
C LEU A 34 -10.10 -14.26 -15.15
N GLU A 35 -9.95 -14.16 -16.47
CA GLU A 35 -10.34 -15.24 -17.37
C GLU A 35 -9.48 -16.51 -17.22
N PRO A 36 -8.13 -16.46 -17.26
CA PRO A 36 -7.34 -17.66 -17.05
C PRO A 36 -7.50 -18.23 -15.63
N LEU A 37 -7.61 -17.39 -14.59
CA LEU A 37 -7.85 -17.87 -13.24
C LEU A 37 -9.20 -18.59 -13.10
N SER A 38 -10.26 -18.08 -13.73
CA SER A 38 -11.59 -18.73 -13.72
C SER A 38 -11.59 -20.10 -14.40
N LYS A 39 -10.62 -20.35 -15.28
CA LYS A 39 -10.43 -21.63 -15.99
C LYS A 39 -9.34 -22.49 -15.33
N GLY A 40 -8.74 -22.07 -14.21
CA GLY A 40 -7.64 -22.78 -13.56
C GLY A 40 -6.30 -22.75 -14.31
N LEU A 41 -6.14 -21.86 -15.31
CA LEU A 41 -4.96 -21.74 -16.16
C LEU A 41 -3.89 -20.86 -15.52
N ILE A 42 -3.26 -21.33 -14.45
CA ILE A 42 -2.29 -20.57 -13.64
C ILE A 42 -1.06 -20.15 -14.47
N GLU A 43 -0.54 -21.03 -15.33
CA GLU A 43 0.62 -20.73 -16.18
C GLU A 43 0.31 -19.62 -17.22
N GLU A 44 -0.89 -19.62 -17.80
CA GLU A 44 -1.32 -18.56 -18.71
C GLU A 44 -1.39 -17.20 -17.96
N CYS A 45 -1.94 -17.21 -16.76
CA CYS A 45 -1.97 -16.04 -15.89
C CYS A 45 -0.54 -15.58 -15.53
N ALA A 46 0.35 -16.52 -15.19
CA ALA A 46 1.74 -16.21 -14.85
C ALA A 46 2.51 -15.63 -16.05
N ALA A 47 2.31 -16.18 -17.26
CA ALA A 47 2.89 -15.65 -18.48
C ALA A 47 2.44 -14.22 -18.76
N TYR A 48 1.13 -13.93 -18.61
CA TYR A 48 0.59 -12.58 -18.75
C TYR A 48 1.15 -11.62 -17.70
N VAL A 49 1.19 -12.02 -16.42
CA VAL A 49 1.72 -11.18 -15.34
C VAL A 49 3.20 -10.88 -15.57
N ALA A 50 4.02 -11.87 -15.90
CA ALA A 50 5.44 -11.69 -16.20
C ALA A 50 5.65 -10.69 -17.35
N TRP A 51 4.91 -10.90 -18.44
CA TRP A 51 4.92 -10.01 -19.58
C TRP A 51 4.47 -8.57 -19.24
N THR A 52 3.40 -8.42 -18.47
CA THR A 52 2.90 -7.11 -18.03
C THR A 52 3.89 -6.41 -17.13
N MET A 53 4.52 -7.11 -16.18
CA MET A 53 5.53 -6.52 -15.29
C MET A 53 6.71 -5.97 -16.07
N GLU A 54 7.20 -6.71 -17.08
CA GLU A 54 8.29 -6.24 -17.94
C GLU A 54 7.84 -5.07 -18.83
N ALA A 55 6.71 -5.21 -19.51
CA ALA A 55 6.20 -4.22 -20.43
C ALA A 55 5.90 -2.87 -19.79
N THR A 56 5.32 -2.90 -18.59
CA THR A 56 4.92 -1.71 -17.85
C THR A 56 6.00 -1.17 -16.92
N ARG A 57 7.16 -1.83 -16.84
CA ARG A 57 8.19 -1.55 -15.83
C ARG A 57 7.59 -1.52 -14.42
N GLY A 58 6.73 -2.50 -14.14
CA GLY A 58 6.04 -2.67 -12.87
C GLY A 58 6.91 -3.32 -11.80
N TYR A 59 6.61 -3.07 -10.52
CA TYR A 59 7.38 -3.62 -9.41
C TYR A 59 6.59 -4.62 -8.56
N VAL A 60 5.36 -4.32 -8.17
CA VAL A 60 4.54 -5.14 -7.26
C VAL A 60 3.22 -5.51 -7.91
N ILE A 61 2.77 -6.74 -7.76
CA ILE A 61 1.39 -7.15 -8.09
C ILE A 61 0.44 -6.48 -7.10
N LYS A 62 -0.40 -5.55 -7.59
CA LYS A 62 -1.37 -4.82 -6.77
C LYS A 62 -2.79 -5.23 -7.11
N LEU A 63 -3.59 -5.47 -6.07
CA LEU A 63 -5.02 -5.66 -6.16
C LEU A 63 -5.72 -4.49 -5.47
N VAL A 64 -6.72 -3.92 -6.11
CA VAL A 64 -7.61 -2.89 -5.55
C VAL A 64 -9.02 -3.42 -5.63
N ASN A 65 -9.64 -3.74 -4.50
CA ASN A 65 -11.00 -4.27 -4.44
C ASN A 65 -11.20 -5.43 -5.44
N PRO A 66 -10.42 -6.56 -5.30
CA PRO A 66 -10.33 -7.60 -6.32
C PRO A 66 -11.71 -8.05 -6.82
N GLY A 67 -11.91 -8.05 -8.15
CA GLY A 67 -13.20 -8.33 -8.78
C GLY A 67 -14.27 -7.26 -8.57
N GLY A 68 -14.05 -6.34 -7.63
CA GLY A 68 -15.03 -5.31 -7.27
C GLY A 68 -15.09 -4.17 -8.28
N LEU A 69 -13.98 -3.81 -8.91
CA LEU A 69 -13.98 -2.77 -9.95
C LEU A 69 -14.68 -3.29 -11.21
N GLU A 70 -14.43 -4.55 -11.59
CA GLU A 70 -15.14 -5.21 -12.69
C GLU A 70 -16.64 -5.24 -12.42
N ALA A 71 -17.06 -5.68 -11.22
CA ALA A 71 -18.47 -5.71 -10.83
C ALA A 71 -19.12 -4.32 -10.85
N TRP A 72 -18.38 -3.28 -10.45
CA TRP A 72 -18.86 -1.90 -10.43
C TRP A 72 -19.10 -1.35 -11.83
N GLY A 73 -18.25 -1.69 -12.79
CA GLY A 73 -18.45 -1.36 -14.20
C GLY A 73 -19.77 -1.87 -14.78
N PHE A 74 -20.33 -2.95 -14.22
CA PHE A 74 -21.63 -3.50 -14.59
C PHE A 74 -22.76 -3.18 -13.56
N GLY A 75 -22.59 -2.13 -12.75
CA GLY A 75 -23.59 -1.68 -11.79
C GLY A 75 -23.79 -2.61 -10.59
N ARG A 76 -22.83 -3.50 -10.32
CA ARG A 76 -22.83 -4.44 -9.20
C ARG A 76 -21.71 -4.12 -8.22
N ASN A 77 -21.68 -4.78 -7.08
CA ASN A 77 -20.60 -4.65 -6.11
C ASN A 77 -20.31 -6.00 -5.46
N VAL A 78 -19.03 -6.29 -5.31
CA VAL A 78 -18.53 -7.41 -4.51
C VAL A 78 -18.35 -6.92 -3.07
N ARG A 79 -19.02 -7.56 -2.12
CA ARG A 79 -18.98 -7.19 -0.70
C ARG A 79 -18.18 -8.17 0.15
N ASN A 80 -18.21 -9.44 -0.25
CA ASN A 80 -17.48 -10.52 0.42
C ASN A 80 -16.51 -11.17 -0.54
N ILE A 81 -15.49 -11.80 0.00
CA ILE A 81 -14.48 -12.45 -0.84
C ILE A 81 -14.98 -13.69 -1.58
N ASP A 82 -16.18 -14.15 -1.26
CA ASP A 82 -16.85 -15.30 -1.89
C ASP A 82 -18.01 -14.88 -2.83
N ASP A 83 -18.22 -13.58 -3.04
CA ASP A 83 -19.20 -13.10 -4.02
C ASP A 83 -18.68 -13.33 -5.44
N ALA A 84 -19.54 -13.80 -6.34
CA ALA A 84 -19.17 -14.03 -7.73
C ALA A 84 -18.95 -12.69 -8.48
N VAL A 85 -17.82 -12.58 -9.16
CA VAL A 85 -17.53 -11.48 -10.08
C VAL A 85 -18.34 -11.68 -11.36
N PRO A 86 -19.11 -10.70 -11.83
CA PRO A 86 -19.87 -10.79 -13.07
C PRO A 86 -18.97 -11.20 -14.25
N ASN A 87 -19.55 -11.93 -15.19
CA ASN A 87 -18.95 -12.40 -16.44
C ASN A 87 -17.85 -13.45 -16.33
N PHE A 88 -17.17 -13.61 -15.21
CA PHE A 88 -16.04 -14.53 -15.06
C PHE A 88 -16.34 -15.73 -14.17
N ASN A 89 -17.42 -15.70 -13.39
CA ASN A 89 -17.76 -16.76 -12.42
C ASN A 89 -16.57 -17.15 -11.50
N ILE A 90 -15.82 -16.13 -11.08
CA ILE A 90 -14.70 -16.22 -10.16
C ILE A 90 -14.97 -15.35 -8.95
N THR A 91 -14.37 -15.65 -7.81
CA THR A 91 -14.52 -14.90 -6.56
C THR A 91 -13.26 -14.10 -6.23
N PRO A 92 -13.32 -13.03 -5.44
CA PRO A 92 -12.14 -12.36 -4.89
C PRO A 92 -11.16 -13.31 -4.21
N ARG A 93 -11.66 -14.33 -3.50
CA ARG A 93 -10.84 -15.39 -2.88
C ARG A 93 -9.95 -16.07 -3.92
N GLU A 94 -10.55 -16.54 -5.01
CA GLU A 94 -9.85 -17.24 -6.08
C GLU A 94 -8.86 -16.31 -6.81
N ILE A 95 -9.22 -15.05 -7.01
CA ILE A 95 -8.31 -14.04 -7.59
C ILE A 95 -7.08 -13.84 -6.69
N ILE A 96 -7.28 -13.65 -5.39
CA ILE A 96 -6.19 -13.44 -4.42
C ILE A 96 -5.29 -14.69 -4.36
N GLN A 97 -5.88 -15.88 -4.22
CA GLN A 97 -5.14 -17.14 -4.20
C GLN A 97 -4.38 -17.38 -5.50
N GLY A 98 -5.02 -17.13 -6.64
CA GLY A 98 -4.41 -17.29 -7.95
C GLY A 98 -3.20 -16.36 -8.13
N LEU A 99 -3.34 -15.08 -7.81
CA LEU A 99 -2.23 -14.14 -7.90
C LEU A 99 -1.14 -14.37 -6.86
N CYS A 100 -1.45 -14.92 -5.67
CA CYS A 100 -0.43 -15.41 -4.76
C CYS A 100 0.39 -16.55 -5.37
N ARG A 101 -0.27 -17.53 -6.01
CA ARG A 101 0.42 -18.64 -6.72
C ARG A 101 1.28 -18.12 -7.85
N VAL A 102 0.75 -17.21 -8.68
CA VAL A 102 1.52 -16.56 -9.74
C VAL A 102 2.74 -15.82 -9.19
N ASN A 103 2.57 -15.08 -8.10
CA ASN A 103 3.67 -14.37 -7.44
C ASN A 103 4.78 -15.33 -6.96
N GLN A 104 4.40 -16.51 -6.45
CA GLN A 104 5.34 -17.57 -6.04
C GLN A 104 6.04 -18.22 -7.24
N LEU A 105 5.30 -18.60 -8.30
CA LEU A 105 5.85 -19.14 -9.53
C LEU A 105 6.86 -18.20 -10.21
N LEU A 106 6.60 -16.92 -10.17
CA LEU A 106 7.48 -15.90 -10.73
C LEU A 106 8.61 -15.49 -9.78
N HIS A 107 8.71 -16.11 -8.59
CA HIS A 107 9.71 -15.76 -7.56
C HIS A 107 9.82 -14.26 -7.28
N MET A 108 8.68 -13.56 -7.27
CA MET A 108 8.65 -12.12 -7.02
C MET A 108 9.32 -11.78 -5.68
N PRO A 109 10.06 -10.68 -5.58
CA PRO A 109 10.87 -10.37 -4.38
C PRO A 109 10.03 -9.97 -3.15
N HIS A 110 8.73 -9.82 -3.32
CA HIS A 110 7.77 -9.29 -2.33
C HIS A 110 6.44 -10.05 -2.39
N ALA A 111 5.60 -9.83 -1.38
CA ALA A 111 4.22 -10.30 -1.35
C ALA A 111 3.34 -9.54 -2.37
N ILE A 112 2.16 -10.09 -2.71
CA ILE A 112 1.12 -9.29 -3.39
C ILE A 112 0.59 -8.23 -2.42
N HIS A 113 0.24 -7.05 -2.94
CA HIS A 113 -0.33 -5.95 -2.16
C HIS A 113 -1.83 -5.81 -2.41
N VAL A 114 -2.62 -5.90 -1.36
CA VAL A 114 -4.09 -5.94 -1.45
C VAL A 114 -4.73 -4.77 -0.73
N HIS A 115 -5.48 -3.96 -1.47
CA HIS A 115 -6.52 -3.08 -0.99
C HIS A 115 -7.81 -3.93 -0.96
N THR A 116 -8.25 -4.29 0.23
CA THR A 116 -9.29 -5.30 0.43
C THR A 116 -10.65 -4.86 -0.09
N ASN A 117 -11.50 -5.81 -0.44
CA ASN A 117 -12.89 -5.54 -0.73
C ASN A 117 -13.58 -4.83 0.45
N ASN A 118 -14.62 -4.09 0.17
CA ASN A 118 -15.43 -3.41 1.18
C ASN A 118 -14.71 -2.31 1.96
N LEU A 119 -13.63 -1.74 1.41
CA LEU A 119 -12.85 -0.69 2.06
C LEU A 119 -13.76 0.47 2.52
N GLY A 120 -13.45 1.02 3.69
CA GLY A 120 -14.11 2.21 4.20
C GLY A 120 -15.54 2.02 4.72
N LYS A 121 -16.04 0.80 4.84
CA LYS A 121 -17.37 0.49 5.39
C LYS A 121 -17.29 -0.09 6.79
N PRO A 122 -18.19 0.27 7.72
CA PRO A 122 -18.35 -0.47 8.97
C PRO A 122 -18.51 -1.97 8.72
N GLY A 123 -17.89 -2.80 9.55
CA GLY A 123 -17.90 -4.26 9.42
C GLY A 123 -16.83 -4.87 8.52
N ASN A 124 -16.08 -4.05 7.77
CA ASN A 124 -15.09 -4.54 6.78
C ASN A 124 -13.89 -5.29 7.39
N TYR A 125 -13.63 -5.18 8.69
CA TYR A 125 -12.60 -5.96 9.35
C TYR A 125 -12.78 -7.48 9.16
N ARG A 126 -14.02 -7.95 9.02
CA ARG A 126 -14.33 -9.36 8.72
C ARG A 126 -13.84 -9.75 7.33
N THR A 127 -14.14 -8.94 6.32
CA THR A 127 -13.63 -9.13 4.95
C THR A 127 -12.11 -9.13 4.91
N THR A 128 -11.49 -8.24 5.68
CA THR A 128 -10.02 -8.16 5.79
C THR A 128 -9.43 -9.42 6.43
N LEU A 129 -10.03 -9.93 7.51
CA LEU A 129 -9.62 -11.19 8.13
C LEU A 129 -9.76 -12.37 7.16
N GLU A 130 -10.87 -12.47 6.44
CA GLU A 130 -11.07 -13.52 5.44
C GLU A 130 -10.06 -13.41 4.28
N THR A 131 -9.73 -12.19 3.85
CA THR A 131 -8.66 -11.92 2.88
C THR A 131 -7.31 -12.43 3.38
N MET A 132 -6.95 -12.21 4.64
CA MET A 132 -5.72 -12.72 5.23
C MET A 132 -5.72 -14.24 5.34
N LYS A 133 -6.82 -14.82 5.80
CA LYS A 133 -6.98 -16.27 6.00
C LYS A 133 -6.96 -17.06 4.70
N CYS A 134 -7.48 -16.50 3.60
CA CYS A 134 -7.65 -17.27 2.36
C CYS A 134 -6.32 -17.72 1.75
N VAL A 135 -5.19 -17.17 2.16
CA VAL A 135 -3.84 -17.53 1.70
C VAL A 135 -2.95 -18.11 2.80
N GLU A 136 -3.52 -18.48 3.96
CA GLU A 136 -2.78 -19.02 5.10
C GLU A 136 -2.02 -20.31 4.72
N ASN A 137 -2.67 -21.21 3.99
CA ASN A 137 -2.09 -22.47 3.54
C ASN A 137 -1.03 -22.30 2.42
N MET A 138 -0.83 -21.08 1.94
CA MET A 138 0.15 -20.74 0.91
C MET A 138 1.45 -20.19 1.53
N ALA A 139 1.50 -20.06 2.85
CA ALA A 139 2.70 -19.63 3.57
C ALA A 139 3.86 -20.58 3.23
N ASN A 140 4.94 -20.02 2.70
CA ASN A 140 6.16 -20.75 2.38
C ASN A 140 7.35 -20.05 3.04
N ASN A 141 8.04 -20.78 3.94
CA ASN A 141 9.33 -20.42 4.55
C ASN A 141 9.51 -18.93 4.90
N ASP A 142 8.86 -18.46 5.95
CA ASP A 142 9.08 -17.15 6.61
C ASP A 142 8.90 -15.88 5.75
N LYS A 143 8.44 -16.00 4.51
CA LYS A 143 8.12 -14.83 3.68
C LYS A 143 6.62 -14.54 3.72
N PRO A 144 6.23 -13.27 3.92
CA PRO A 144 4.84 -12.87 3.74
C PRO A 144 4.38 -13.16 2.30
N VAL A 145 3.18 -13.71 2.16
CA VAL A 145 2.55 -13.94 0.83
C VAL A 145 1.55 -12.84 0.48
N ILE A 146 1.07 -12.13 1.50
CA ILE A 146 0.12 -11.01 1.33
C ILE A 146 0.52 -9.81 2.20
N HIS A 147 0.41 -8.62 1.61
CA HIS A 147 0.51 -7.35 2.30
C HIS A 147 -0.82 -6.59 2.19
N VAL A 148 -1.49 -6.37 3.32
CA VAL A 148 -2.74 -5.60 3.37
C VAL A 148 -2.39 -4.12 3.49
N THR A 149 -2.66 -3.34 2.45
CA THR A 149 -2.29 -1.91 2.38
C THR A 149 -3.23 -1.03 3.19
N HIS A 150 -2.70 0.11 3.72
CA HIS A 150 -3.45 1.15 4.44
C HIS A 150 -4.55 0.58 5.36
N CYS A 151 -4.17 -0.41 6.18
CA CYS A 151 -5.06 -1.30 6.92
C CYS A 151 -6.06 -0.58 7.84
N GLN A 152 -5.77 0.66 8.24
CA GLN A 152 -6.72 1.43 9.05
C GLN A 152 -8.06 1.67 8.35
N PHE A 153 -8.11 1.69 7.01
CA PHE A 153 -9.36 1.81 6.25
C PHE A 153 -10.09 0.46 6.10
N SER A 154 -9.42 -0.63 6.44
CA SER A 154 -9.90 -2.02 6.37
C SER A 154 -10.15 -2.64 7.74
N ALA A 155 -10.05 -1.87 8.82
CA ALA A 155 -10.20 -2.33 10.20
C ALA A 155 -11.40 -1.65 10.91
N PHE A 156 -12.52 -1.53 10.22
CA PHE A 156 -13.74 -0.93 10.72
C PHE A 156 -14.68 -2.01 11.25
N LYS A 157 -15.07 -1.89 12.53
CA LYS A 157 -16.06 -2.74 13.20
C LYS A 157 -17.38 -2.01 13.33
N GLY A 158 -18.44 -2.71 13.72
CA GLY A 158 -19.82 -2.22 13.70
C GLY A 158 -20.53 -2.60 12.40
N ASP A 159 -21.85 -2.50 12.38
CA ASP A 159 -22.68 -2.88 11.22
C ASP A 159 -23.07 -1.65 10.39
N ASP A 160 -23.00 -0.46 10.99
CA ASP A 160 -23.32 0.83 10.37
C ASP A 160 -22.48 1.98 10.98
N TRP A 161 -22.67 3.20 10.49
CA TRP A 161 -21.97 4.38 11.00
C TRP A 161 -22.39 4.78 12.43
N HIS A 162 -23.53 4.28 12.92
CA HIS A 162 -23.96 4.50 14.31
C HIS A 162 -23.23 3.55 15.27
N THR A 163 -22.96 2.34 14.83
CA THR A 163 -22.26 1.32 15.61
C THR A 163 -20.75 1.26 15.32
N PHE A 164 -20.27 2.13 14.42
CA PHE A 164 -18.87 2.20 13.98
C PHE A 164 -17.89 2.25 15.16
N GLU A 165 -16.89 1.38 15.14
CA GLU A 165 -15.83 1.29 16.14
C GLU A 165 -14.56 0.67 15.56
N SER A 166 -13.47 0.67 16.31
CA SER A 166 -12.21 0.06 15.92
C SER A 166 -12.28 -1.46 15.89
N GLY A 167 -11.84 -2.05 14.78
CA GLY A 167 -11.58 -3.48 14.61
C GLY A 167 -10.08 -3.80 14.60
N ALA A 168 -9.24 -2.87 15.07
CA ALA A 168 -7.79 -3.03 15.05
C ALA A 168 -7.30 -4.20 15.94
N GLU A 169 -8.01 -4.48 17.04
CA GLU A 169 -7.65 -5.58 17.94
C GLU A 169 -7.72 -6.94 17.25
N GLU A 170 -8.82 -7.19 16.54
CA GLU A 170 -9.05 -8.45 15.82
C GLU A 170 -8.01 -8.66 14.71
N ILE A 171 -7.73 -7.62 13.94
CA ILE A 171 -6.69 -7.64 12.91
C ILE A 171 -5.30 -7.88 13.54
N ALA A 172 -4.97 -7.14 14.59
CA ALA A 172 -3.67 -7.27 15.25
C ALA A 172 -3.46 -8.65 15.88
N LYS A 173 -4.50 -9.25 16.48
CA LYS A 173 -4.45 -10.62 16.99
C LYS A 173 -4.07 -11.60 15.88
N TYR A 174 -4.71 -11.49 14.72
CA TYR A 174 -4.41 -12.36 13.59
C TYR A 174 -2.98 -12.15 13.08
N VAL A 175 -2.57 -10.91 12.81
CA VAL A 175 -1.22 -10.59 12.30
C VAL A 175 -0.12 -11.03 13.27
N ASN A 176 -0.34 -10.91 14.59
CA ASN A 176 0.62 -11.33 15.61
C ASN A 176 0.91 -12.83 15.59
N THR A 177 -0.06 -13.66 15.18
CA THR A 177 0.04 -15.13 15.22
C THR A 177 0.37 -15.77 13.88
N HIS A 178 0.37 -15.01 12.77
CA HIS A 178 0.56 -15.53 11.42
C HIS A 178 1.73 -14.82 10.72
N SER A 179 2.70 -15.60 10.19
CA SER A 179 3.89 -15.07 9.53
C SER A 179 3.66 -14.63 8.07
N HIS A 180 2.62 -15.16 7.44
CA HIS A 180 2.34 -14.93 6.01
C HIS A 180 1.76 -13.54 5.69
N VAL A 181 1.45 -12.71 6.70
CA VAL A 181 0.80 -11.41 6.54
C VAL A 181 1.68 -10.27 7.06
N THR A 182 1.77 -9.21 6.27
CA THR A 182 2.23 -7.88 6.70
C THR A 182 1.18 -6.83 6.37
N THR A 183 1.31 -5.65 6.98
CA THR A 183 0.38 -4.54 6.73
C THR A 183 1.08 -3.19 6.88
N ASP A 184 0.46 -2.13 6.39
CA ASP A 184 0.84 -0.76 6.70
C ASP A 184 -0.31 0.03 7.33
N MET A 185 0.07 1.08 8.07
CA MET A 185 -0.89 1.81 8.91
C MET A 185 -1.96 2.54 8.09
N GLY A 186 -1.57 3.24 7.03
CA GLY A 186 -2.46 4.20 6.36
C GLY A 186 -2.93 5.33 7.30
N GLN A 187 -2.05 5.86 8.18
CA GLN A 187 -2.41 6.69 9.33
C GLN A 187 -3.09 8.00 8.97
N VAL A 188 -4.33 8.19 9.39
CA VAL A 188 -5.04 9.47 9.33
C VAL A 188 -4.42 10.53 10.23
N VAL A 189 -4.24 11.74 9.69
CA VAL A 189 -3.83 12.92 10.46
C VAL A 189 -4.78 14.08 10.21
N PHE A 190 -5.35 14.62 11.28
CA PHE A 190 -6.30 15.74 11.17
C PHE A 190 -5.72 16.95 10.43
N GLY A 191 -6.50 17.49 9.52
CA GLY A 191 -6.19 18.63 8.66
C GLY A 191 -6.56 18.35 7.20
N ASP A 192 -6.13 19.26 6.35
CA ASP A 192 -6.39 19.19 4.93
C ASP A 192 -5.46 18.17 4.26
N THR A 193 -5.99 17.48 3.26
CA THR A 193 -5.31 16.53 2.39
C THR A 193 -6.04 16.47 1.05
N THR A 194 -5.53 15.64 0.14
CA THR A 194 -6.21 15.24 -1.09
C THR A 194 -6.43 13.74 -1.01
N THR A 195 -7.64 13.27 -1.27
CA THR A 195 -7.91 11.85 -1.34
C THR A 195 -8.13 11.42 -2.79
N MET A 196 -7.62 10.24 -3.13
CA MET A 196 -7.71 9.67 -4.48
C MET A 196 -7.84 8.16 -4.39
N THR A 197 -8.65 7.56 -5.22
CA THR A 197 -8.81 6.12 -5.27
C THR A 197 -9.35 5.65 -6.62
N ALA A 198 -8.88 4.48 -7.05
CA ALA A 198 -9.44 3.74 -8.18
C ALA A 198 -10.66 2.87 -7.77
N ASP A 199 -10.99 2.79 -6.48
CA ASP A 199 -12.12 2.01 -5.98
C ASP A 199 -13.43 2.79 -6.12
N GLY A 200 -14.18 2.55 -7.19
CA GLY A 200 -15.46 3.21 -7.47
C GLY A 200 -16.50 3.08 -6.34
N PRO A 201 -16.74 1.89 -5.77
CA PRO A 201 -17.56 1.72 -4.57
C PRO A 201 -17.13 2.60 -3.40
N PHE A 202 -15.82 2.74 -3.16
CA PHE A 202 -15.29 3.59 -2.10
C PHE A 202 -15.46 5.08 -2.40
N GLN A 203 -15.29 5.50 -3.66
CA GLN A 203 -15.62 6.88 -4.08
C GLN A 203 -17.06 7.24 -3.74
N TYR A 204 -17.99 6.34 -4.02
CA TYR A 204 -19.40 6.56 -3.71
C TYR A 204 -19.65 6.71 -2.19
N ILE A 205 -18.96 5.93 -1.36
CA ILE A 205 -19.05 6.06 0.10
C ILE A 205 -18.51 7.42 0.56
N LEU A 206 -17.36 7.85 0.02
CA LEU A 206 -16.79 9.14 0.35
C LEU A 206 -17.68 10.30 -0.09
N TYR A 207 -18.36 10.18 -1.22
CA TYR A 207 -19.39 11.13 -1.62
C TYR A 207 -20.55 11.18 -0.63
N GLN A 208 -21.10 10.05 -0.23
CA GLN A 208 -22.18 9.99 0.75
C GLN A 208 -21.80 10.62 2.09
N LEU A 209 -20.55 10.48 2.52
CA LEU A 209 -20.05 11.02 3.79
C LEU A 209 -19.70 12.51 3.74
N SER A 210 -19.24 13.00 2.60
CA SER A 210 -18.69 14.36 2.47
C SER A 210 -19.54 15.29 1.62
N HIS A 211 -20.40 14.76 0.76
CA HIS A 211 -21.14 15.46 -0.30
C HIS A 211 -20.22 16.22 -1.27
N ASN A 212 -18.93 15.93 -1.28
CA ASN A 212 -18.01 16.50 -2.25
C ASN A 212 -18.19 15.81 -3.60
N LYS A 213 -18.21 16.59 -4.68
CA LYS A 213 -18.18 16.03 -6.04
C LYS A 213 -16.84 15.36 -6.29
N TRP A 214 -16.88 14.13 -6.76
CA TRP A 214 -15.71 13.40 -7.21
C TRP A 214 -15.51 13.59 -8.70
N ILE A 215 -14.26 13.76 -9.10
CA ILE A 215 -13.87 13.81 -10.49
C ILE A 215 -13.76 12.36 -10.95
N ASN A 216 -14.58 11.99 -11.91
CA ASN A 216 -14.63 10.62 -12.43
C ASN A 216 -13.72 10.45 -13.64
N SER A 217 -13.35 9.22 -13.86
CA SER A 217 -12.57 8.74 -15.00
C SER A 217 -13.13 9.10 -16.36
N ASP A 218 -14.44 9.18 -16.49
CA ASP A 218 -15.12 9.51 -17.73
C ASP A 218 -14.71 10.88 -18.27
N VAL A 219 -14.21 11.75 -17.41
CA VAL A 219 -13.85 13.13 -17.77
C VAL A 219 -12.35 13.34 -17.84
N GLU A 220 -11.59 12.69 -16.95
CA GLU A 220 -10.18 13.03 -16.76
C GLU A 220 -9.23 11.85 -16.89
N THR A 221 -9.69 10.64 -16.56
CA THR A 221 -8.89 9.43 -16.71
C THR A 221 -9.77 8.26 -17.10
N GLU A 222 -9.31 7.38 -17.94
CA GLU A 222 -10.02 6.16 -18.36
C GLU A 222 -10.08 5.08 -17.25
N THR A 223 -9.75 5.40 -16.00
CA THR A 223 -9.48 4.41 -14.97
C THR A 223 -10.32 4.54 -13.71
N SER A 224 -11.42 5.25 -13.77
CA SER A 224 -12.32 5.47 -12.61
C SER A 224 -11.66 6.05 -11.36
N THR A 225 -10.51 6.72 -11.48
CA THR A 225 -9.83 7.33 -10.35
C THR A 225 -10.49 8.65 -9.99
N GLY A 226 -11.08 8.71 -8.79
CA GLY A 226 -11.60 9.95 -8.24
C GLY A 226 -10.54 10.69 -7.44
N ILE A 227 -10.44 12.01 -7.62
CA ILE A 227 -9.54 12.90 -6.88
C ILE A 227 -10.36 14.02 -6.27
N VAL A 228 -10.23 14.25 -4.96
CA VAL A 228 -10.96 15.32 -4.29
C VAL A 228 -10.18 15.87 -3.08
N PRO A 229 -10.20 17.21 -2.85
CA PRO A 229 -9.76 17.77 -1.58
C PRO A 229 -10.58 17.21 -0.41
N PHE A 230 -9.91 16.83 0.65
CA PHE A 230 -10.53 16.24 1.82
C PHE A 230 -9.98 16.83 3.12
N LYS A 231 -10.81 16.83 4.18
CA LYS A 231 -10.40 17.37 5.47
C LYS A 231 -10.81 16.47 6.62
N TYR A 232 -9.82 15.87 7.29
CA TYR A 232 -10.06 15.12 8.52
C TYR A 232 -10.27 16.06 9.71
N LYS A 233 -11.44 15.96 10.38
CA LYS A 233 -11.87 16.84 11.47
C LYS A 233 -11.81 16.09 12.81
N ARG A 234 -11.23 16.70 13.85
CA ARG A 234 -11.19 16.11 15.21
C ARG A 234 -12.59 15.98 15.84
N SER A 235 -13.49 16.86 15.48
CA SER A 235 -14.89 16.83 15.95
C SER A 235 -15.74 15.75 15.33
N SER A 236 -15.35 15.22 14.15
CA SER A 236 -16.02 14.11 13.51
C SER A 236 -15.79 12.81 14.28
N PHE A 237 -16.86 12.11 14.60
CA PHE A 237 -16.80 10.79 15.22
C PHE A 237 -16.04 9.79 14.35
N VAL A 238 -16.38 9.72 13.07
CA VAL A 238 -15.75 8.80 12.10
C VAL A 238 -14.27 9.09 11.95
N HIS A 239 -13.87 10.34 11.67
CA HIS A 239 -12.46 10.69 11.49
C HIS A 239 -11.62 10.49 12.75
N ALA A 240 -12.20 10.73 13.93
CA ALA A 240 -11.52 10.52 15.20
C ALA A 240 -11.29 9.02 15.49
N THR A 241 -12.27 8.18 15.17
CA THR A 241 -12.14 6.72 15.27
C THR A 241 -11.09 6.20 14.27
N GLN A 242 -11.13 6.67 13.02
CA GLN A 242 -10.11 6.34 12.01
C GLN A 242 -8.68 6.71 12.46
N TRP A 243 -8.50 7.90 13.05
CA TRP A 243 -7.21 8.29 13.61
C TRP A 243 -6.73 7.32 14.71
N SER A 244 -7.65 6.82 15.54
CA SER A 244 -7.32 5.86 16.59
C SER A 244 -6.92 4.50 16.00
N ILE A 245 -7.66 3.99 15.02
CA ILE A 245 -7.45 2.66 14.40
C ILE A 245 -6.01 2.50 13.89
N GLY A 246 -5.47 3.46 13.14
CA GLY A 246 -4.12 3.35 12.61
C GLY A 246 -3.05 3.26 13.71
N LEU A 247 -3.20 4.04 14.78
CA LEU A 247 -2.29 3.97 15.95
C LEU A 247 -2.48 2.67 16.72
N GLU A 248 -3.71 2.17 16.86
CA GLU A 248 -3.99 0.90 17.51
C GLU A 248 -3.35 -0.27 16.78
N LEU A 249 -3.47 -0.33 15.46
CA LEU A 249 -2.79 -1.35 14.66
C LEU A 249 -1.29 -1.37 14.94
N ALA A 250 -0.63 -0.20 14.90
CA ALA A 250 0.80 -0.11 15.16
C ALA A 250 1.17 -0.50 16.59
N LEU A 251 0.33 -0.15 17.58
CA LEU A 251 0.63 -0.43 18.99
C LEU A 251 0.24 -1.85 19.42
N LEU A 252 -0.73 -2.49 18.76
CA LEU A 252 -1.18 -3.85 19.07
C LEU A 252 -0.42 -4.93 18.30
N ILE A 253 0.07 -4.63 17.09
CA ILE A 253 0.97 -5.52 16.36
C ILE A 253 2.34 -5.43 17.01
N LYS A 254 2.78 -6.54 17.62
CA LYS A 254 3.99 -6.58 18.48
C LYS A 254 5.28 -6.54 17.67
N ASP A 255 5.29 -7.21 16.52
CA ASP A 255 6.45 -7.29 15.64
C ASP A 255 6.50 -6.10 14.67
N PRO A 256 7.47 -5.17 14.81
CA PRO A 256 7.58 -4.00 13.94
C PRO A 256 7.93 -4.35 12.48
N TRP A 257 8.35 -5.59 12.21
CA TRP A 257 8.57 -6.10 10.86
C TRP A 257 7.28 -6.47 10.12
N LYS A 258 6.14 -6.41 10.80
CA LYS A 258 4.82 -6.75 10.24
C LYS A 258 3.90 -5.55 10.02
N ILE A 259 4.28 -4.37 10.53
CA ILE A 259 3.49 -3.13 10.38
C ILE A 259 4.36 -1.94 10.02
N TYR A 260 4.02 -1.23 8.96
CA TYR A 260 4.83 -0.11 8.46
C TYR A 260 4.12 1.22 8.58
N LEU A 261 4.90 2.27 8.84
CA LEU A 261 4.38 3.64 8.87
C LEU A 261 4.12 4.12 7.44
N THR A 262 2.86 4.34 7.14
CA THR A 262 2.39 5.01 5.93
C THR A 262 1.26 5.98 6.27
N THR A 263 0.90 6.82 5.32
CA THR A 263 -0.29 7.66 5.35
C THR A 263 -1.16 7.44 4.13
N ASP A 264 -0.86 6.40 3.33
CA ASP A 264 -1.48 6.23 2.03
C ASP A 264 -1.49 7.59 1.27
N HIS A 265 -0.29 8.18 1.22
CA HIS A 265 -0.12 9.57 0.75
C HIS A 265 -0.74 9.79 -0.64
N PRO A 266 -1.60 10.79 -0.82
CA PRO A 266 -2.01 11.81 0.15
C PRO A 266 -3.30 11.48 0.94
N ASN A 267 -3.91 10.31 0.76
CA ASN A 267 -5.28 9.96 1.20
C ASN A 267 -5.53 10.22 2.70
N ALA A 268 -4.78 9.61 3.58
CA ALA A 268 -4.95 9.76 5.03
C ALA A 268 -4.22 10.99 5.57
N ALA A 269 -3.10 11.37 4.96
CA ALA A 269 -2.37 12.60 5.22
C ALA A 269 -1.19 12.78 4.25
N PRO A 270 -0.75 14.02 3.98
CA PRO A 270 0.52 14.26 3.31
C PRO A 270 1.70 13.77 4.18
N PHE A 271 2.76 13.22 3.56
CA PHE A 271 3.93 12.67 4.27
C PHE A 271 4.65 13.68 5.17
N ILE A 272 4.53 14.98 4.93
CA ILE A 272 5.03 16.04 5.83
C ILE A 272 4.43 15.96 7.25
N LYS A 273 3.41 15.14 7.46
CA LYS A 273 2.81 14.89 8.78
C LYS A 273 3.50 13.75 9.54
N TYR A 274 4.41 12.98 8.95
CA TYR A 274 5.13 11.89 9.61
C TYR A 274 5.74 12.26 10.96
N PRO A 275 6.35 13.46 11.16
CA PRO A 275 6.87 13.84 12.49
C PRO A 275 5.82 13.87 13.60
N LYS A 276 4.52 14.08 13.26
CA LYS A 276 3.43 13.97 14.24
C LYS A 276 3.17 12.49 14.58
N ILE A 277 3.12 11.63 13.58
CA ILE A 277 2.86 10.20 13.76
C ILE A 277 3.98 9.58 14.60
N VAL A 278 5.24 9.87 14.26
CA VAL A 278 6.41 9.47 15.07
C VAL A 278 6.23 9.85 16.54
N SER A 279 5.82 11.10 16.82
CA SER A 279 5.59 11.53 18.20
C SER A 279 4.45 10.80 18.90
N TRP A 280 3.45 10.33 18.18
CA TRP A 280 2.34 9.53 18.74
C TRP A 280 2.72 8.07 18.97
N LEU A 281 3.53 7.49 18.10
CA LEU A 281 4.03 6.13 18.29
C LEU A 281 4.97 6.03 19.49
N MET A 282 5.83 7.03 19.69
CA MET A 282 6.87 7.05 20.72
C MET A 282 6.45 7.69 22.05
N SER A 283 5.22 8.23 22.17
CA SER A 283 4.78 8.90 23.40
C SER A 283 3.28 8.77 23.66
N ARG A 284 2.94 8.11 24.75
CA ARG A 284 1.57 8.07 25.28
C ARG A 284 1.07 9.49 25.62
N ALA A 285 1.90 10.31 26.24
CA ALA A 285 1.55 11.69 26.58
C ALA A 285 1.20 12.54 25.33
N ALA A 286 1.85 12.28 24.19
CA ALA A 286 1.50 12.93 22.93
C ALA A 286 0.12 12.49 22.42
N ARG A 287 -0.23 11.20 22.56
CA ARG A 287 -1.56 10.65 22.23
C ARG A 287 -2.64 11.22 23.15
N GLU A 288 -2.44 11.17 24.46
CA GLU A 288 -3.38 11.68 25.46
C GLU A 288 -3.73 13.15 25.26
N LYS A 289 -2.72 13.98 24.91
CA LYS A 289 -2.94 15.39 24.60
C LYS A 289 -3.91 15.58 23.43
N LEU A 290 -3.90 14.68 22.45
CA LEU A 290 -4.79 14.76 21.29
C LEU A 290 -6.14 14.09 21.60
N LEU A 291 -6.16 12.98 22.31
CA LEU A 291 -7.37 12.30 22.80
C LEU A 291 -8.31 13.27 23.52
N LYS A 292 -7.77 14.17 24.40
CA LYS A 292 -8.56 15.22 25.06
C LYS A 292 -9.25 16.20 24.11
N LYS A 293 -8.91 16.22 22.83
CA LYS A 293 -9.37 17.21 21.82
C LYS A 293 -10.20 16.61 20.69
N ILE A 294 -10.32 15.29 20.65
CA ILE A 294 -11.13 14.60 19.64
C ILE A 294 -12.57 14.40 20.12
N ASN A 295 -13.43 13.96 19.21
CA ASN A 295 -14.80 13.57 19.52
C ASN A 295 -14.84 12.56 20.68
N LYS A 296 -15.63 12.85 21.74
CA LYS A 296 -15.69 12.03 22.95
C LYS A 296 -16.19 10.59 22.68
N ARG A 297 -17.16 10.44 21.79
CA ARG A 297 -17.68 9.13 21.43
C ARG A 297 -16.60 8.24 20.81
N ALA A 298 -15.70 8.79 20.00
CA ALA A 298 -14.59 8.04 19.40
C ALA A 298 -13.64 7.46 20.46
N GLN A 299 -13.48 8.13 21.61
CA GLN A 299 -12.63 7.62 22.70
C GLN A 299 -13.19 6.32 23.31
N HIS A 300 -14.52 6.15 23.32
CA HIS A 300 -15.19 4.94 23.82
C HIS A 300 -15.32 3.83 22.75
N LYS A 301 -14.99 4.15 21.50
CA LYS A 301 -15.09 3.25 20.33
C LYS A 301 -13.73 2.81 19.83
N SER A 302 -12.71 2.96 20.66
CA SER A 302 -11.32 2.57 20.37
C SER A 302 -10.59 2.15 21.65
N LEU A 303 -9.55 1.35 21.51
CA LEU A 303 -8.67 0.91 22.62
C LEU A 303 -7.53 1.91 22.87
N LEU A 304 -7.32 2.88 22.00
CA LEU A 304 -6.17 3.78 22.05
C LEU A 304 -5.99 4.49 23.41
N PRO A 305 -7.07 4.90 24.13
CA PRO A 305 -6.93 5.50 25.45
C PRO A 305 -6.29 4.57 26.51
N THR A 306 -6.41 3.25 26.34
CA THR A 306 -5.91 2.25 27.29
C THR A 306 -4.53 1.70 26.94
N LEU A 307 -4.00 2.04 25.76
CA LEU A 307 -2.73 1.49 25.28
C LEU A 307 -1.54 2.26 25.85
N ASP A 308 -0.73 1.57 26.64
CA ASP A 308 0.48 2.12 27.28
C ASP A 308 1.72 1.99 26.39
N ARG A 309 1.73 1.03 25.44
CA ARG A 309 2.87 0.76 24.57
C ARG A 309 3.36 2.01 23.85
N GLU A 310 4.66 2.16 23.78
CA GLU A 310 5.39 3.20 23.05
C GLU A 310 6.47 2.55 22.21
N TYR A 311 6.72 3.07 21.02
CA TYR A 311 7.80 2.58 20.17
C TYR A 311 9.15 3.03 20.70
N THR A 312 10.10 2.12 20.68
CA THR A 312 11.53 2.39 20.83
C THR A 312 12.09 3.03 19.56
N TRP A 313 13.30 3.57 19.65
CA TRP A 313 14.03 4.08 18.48
C TRP A 313 14.28 3.00 17.42
N VAL A 314 14.54 1.76 17.86
CA VAL A 314 14.76 0.61 16.97
C VAL A 314 13.47 0.23 16.24
N GLU A 315 12.36 0.09 16.96
CA GLU A 315 11.05 -0.20 16.36
C GLU A 315 10.64 0.89 15.37
N LEU A 316 10.91 2.17 15.69
CA LEU A 316 10.66 3.26 14.77
C LEU A 316 11.50 3.13 13.50
N ALA A 317 12.80 2.80 13.61
CA ALA A 317 13.67 2.62 12.46
C ALA A 317 13.22 1.46 11.57
N ILE A 318 12.76 0.36 12.18
CA ILE A 318 12.17 -0.78 11.45
C ILE A 318 10.89 -0.35 10.73
N ALA A 319 9.91 0.18 11.46
CA ALA A 319 8.60 0.51 10.91
C ALA A 319 8.62 1.66 9.87
N THR A 320 9.69 2.44 9.79
CA THR A 320 9.81 3.58 8.86
C THR A 320 10.84 3.41 7.77
N ARG A 321 11.68 2.36 7.80
CA ARG A 321 12.79 2.16 6.84
C ARG A 321 13.06 0.70 6.54
N ALA A 322 13.63 -0.03 7.51
CA ALA A 322 14.10 -1.39 7.30
C ALA A 322 12.96 -2.35 6.94
N GLY A 323 11.80 -2.20 7.57
CA GLY A 323 10.62 -3.02 7.34
C GLY A 323 10.09 -2.88 5.92
N GLN A 324 9.93 -1.64 5.43
CA GLN A 324 9.48 -1.40 4.06
C GLN A 324 10.47 -1.94 3.03
N ALA A 325 11.77 -1.68 3.21
CA ALA A 325 12.79 -2.19 2.29
C ALA A 325 12.77 -3.73 2.23
N ARG A 326 12.69 -4.39 3.39
CA ARG A 326 12.59 -5.85 3.48
C ARG A 326 11.30 -6.36 2.81
N SER A 327 10.16 -5.74 3.09
CA SER A 327 8.86 -6.11 2.53
C SER A 327 8.81 -6.01 1.01
N LEU A 328 9.55 -5.05 0.45
CA LEU A 328 9.68 -4.84 -0.99
C LEU A 328 10.83 -5.66 -1.62
N GLY A 329 11.57 -6.44 -0.84
CA GLY A 329 12.71 -7.22 -1.36
C GLY A 329 13.91 -6.37 -1.78
N LEU A 330 14.02 -5.14 -1.31
CA LEU A 330 15.11 -4.20 -1.61
C LEU A 330 16.31 -4.48 -0.72
N LYS A 331 17.14 -5.46 -1.08
CA LYS A 331 18.26 -5.96 -0.26
C LYS A 331 19.32 -4.91 0.07
N GLN A 332 19.49 -3.89 -0.77
CA GLN A 332 20.47 -2.81 -0.60
C GLN A 332 19.92 -1.56 0.09
N LYS A 333 18.68 -1.62 0.58
CA LYS A 333 17.97 -0.48 1.20
C LYS A 333 17.59 -0.77 2.65
N GLY A 334 17.36 0.30 3.40
CA GLY A 334 16.80 0.23 4.75
C GLY A 334 17.77 -0.17 5.86
N HIS A 335 19.06 -0.31 5.56
CA HIS A 335 20.12 -0.63 6.54
C HIS A 335 21.43 0.11 6.21
N LEU A 336 22.36 0.10 7.17
CA LEU A 336 23.69 0.72 7.07
C LEU A 336 24.81 -0.31 6.95
N GLY A 337 24.49 -1.56 6.60
CA GLY A 337 25.49 -2.63 6.42
C GLY A 337 26.32 -2.44 5.16
N VAL A 338 27.45 -3.14 5.09
CA VAL A 338 28.34 -3.14 3.90
C VAL A 338 27.56 -3.59 2.68
N GLY A 339 27.69 -2.87 1.56
CA GLY A 339 26.99 -3.13 0.30
C GLY A 339 25.61 -2.48 0.21
N ALA A 340 25.12 -1.82 1.26
CA ALA A 340 23.90 -1.02 1.18
C ALA A 340 24.13 0.29 0.40
N ASP A 341 23.07 0.77 -0.25
CA ASP A 341 23.05 2.12 -0.82
C ASP A 341 23.26 3.16 0.29
N ALA A 342 24.09 4.16 0.03
CA ALA A 342 24.36 5.24 0.99
C ALA A 342 23.20 6.25 1.00
N ASP A 343 22.01 5.79 1.41
CA ASP A 343 20.79 6.58 1.59
C ASP A 343 20.57 6.79 3.09
N ILE A 344 21.01 7.95 3.63
CA ILE A 344 21.11 8.17 5.07
C ILE A 344 20.39 9.48 5.44
N ALA A 345 19.56 9.44 6.48
CA ALA A 345 19.00 10.63 7.11
C ALA A 345 19.57 10.80 8.53
N ILE A 346 20.17 11.96 8.79
CA ILE A 346 20.75 12.32 10.09
C ILE A 346 19.88 13.41 10.74
N TYR A 347 19.45 13.14 11.96
CA TYR A 347 18.60 14.06 12.73
C TYR A 347 19.35 14.62 13.94
N ARG A 348 19.07 15.89 14.31
CA ARG A 348 19.64 16.54 15.49
C ARG A 348 18.94 16.07 16.77
N ILE A 349 19.14 14.81 17.10
CA ILE A 349 18.63 14.19 18.34
C ILE A 349 19.55 13.05 18.75
N ASN A 350 19.93 13.01 20.03
CA ASN A 350 20.69 11.90 20.57
C ASN A 350 19.72 10.91 21.26
N PRO A 351 19.56 9.68 20.74
CA PRO A 351 18.66 8.68 21.30
C PRO A 351 19.04 8.21 22.72
N GLU A 352 20.31 8.33 23.10
CA GLU A 352 20.80 7.92 24.43
C GLU A 352 20.40 8.93 25.53
N SER A 353 20.29 10.23 25.19
CA SER A 353 20.01 11.30 26.14
C SER A 353 18.57 11.81 26.06
N VAL A 354 17.79 11.41 25.06
CA VAL A 354 16.42 11.87 24.85
C VAL A 354 15.45 10.72 25.05
N ASP A 355 14.73 10.76 26.16
CA ASP A 355 13.54 9.92 26.38
C ASP A 355 12.38 10.44 25.50
N PRO A 356 12.00 9.70 24.43
CA PRO A 356 10.97 10.16 23.49
C PRO A 356 9.58 10.22 24.14
N SER A 357 9.31 9.35 25.13
CA SER A 357 8.07 9.33 25.88
C SER A 357 7.77 10.68 26.54
N LYS A 358 8.76 11.29 27.17
CA LYS A 358 8.64 12.57 27.87
C LYS A 358 8.89 13.78 26.96
N LYS A 359 9.85 13.64 26.03
CA LYS A 359 10.32 14.75 25.17
C LYS A 359 9.78 14.68 23.73
N TYR A 360 8.56 14.18 23.54
CA TYR A 360 7.94 14.00 22.21
C TYR A 360 7.90 15.27 21.34
N ARG A 361 7.89 16.47 21.93
CA ARG A 361 7.96 17.73 21.19
C ARG A 361 9.33 17.93 20.54
N LEU A 362 10.39 17.53 21.24
CA LEU A 362 11.75 17.56 20.70
C LEU A 362 11.91 16.54 19.58
N VAL A 363 11.44 15.29 19.79
CA VAL A 363 11.38 14.25 18.76
C VAL A 363 10.69 14.78 17.50
N ARG A 364 9.47 15.31 17.66
CA ARG A 364 8.71 15.89 16.55
C ARG A 364 9.45 17.03 15.84
N ARG A 365 10.18 17.86 16.56
CA ARG A 365 10.98 18.95 15.99
C ARG A 365 12.16 18.41 15.19
N ALA A 366 12.88 17.42 15.74
CA ALA A 366 14.02 16.81 15.09
C ALA A 366 13.65 16.16 13.75
N PHE A 367 12.53 15.42 13.71
CA PHE A 367 12.08 14.76 12.48
C PHE A 367 11.46 15.72 11.43
N LYS A 368 11.23 16.99 11.76
CA LYS A 368 10.75 17.96 10.76
C LYS A 368 11.81 18.41 9.77
N ARG A 369 13.08 18.41 10.19
CA ARG A 369 14.22 18.84 9.37
C ARG A 369 15.41 17.93 9.68
N ALA A 370 15.86 17.20 8.68
CA ALA A 370 17.09 16.46 8.79
C ALA A 370 18.28 17.42 8.89
N ALA A 371 19.27 17.08 9.70
CA ALA A 371 20.56 17.79 9.68
C ALA A 371 21.24 17.52 8.34
N TYR A 372 21.23 16.26 7.92
CA TYR A 372 21.68 15.84 6.60
C TYR A 372 20.75 14.77 6.03
N THR A 373 20.53 14.84 4.72
CA THR A 373 20.03 13.72 3.93
C THR A 373 21.07 13.41 2.87
N ILE A 374 21.50 12.18 2.83
CA ILE A 374 22.46 11.65 1.87
C ILE A 374 21.71 10.69 0.96
N LYS A 375 21.86 10.83 -0.34
CA LYS A 375 21.24 9.99 -1.36
C LYS A 375 22.29 9.45 -2.31
N GLY A 376 22.48 8.14 -2.32
CA GLY A 376 23.51 7.50 -3.14
C GLY A 376 24.94 8.01 -2.83
N GLY A 377 25.23 8.39 -1.58
CA GLY A 377 26.52 8.94 -1.15
C GLY A 377 26.63 10.48 -1.27
N GLU A 378 25.68 11.14 -1.91
CA GLU A 378 25.70 12.59 -2.11
C GLU A 378 24.84 13.32 -1.05
N ILE A 379 25.37 14.38 -0.45
CA ILE A 379 24.59 15.22 0.47
C ILE A 379 23.62 16.05 -0.34
N VAL A 380 22.33 15.75 -0.22
CA VAL A 380 21.24 16.41 -0.95
C VAL A 380 20.50 17.43 -0.07
N VAL A 381 20.49 17.23 1.25
CA VAL A 381 19.92 18.17 2.22
C VAL A 381 20.94 18.45 3.31
N LYS A 382 21.08 19.71 3.67
CA LYS A 382 21.84 20.19 4.82
C LYS A 382 21.01 21.18 5.61
N ASP A 383 20.87 20.97 6.92
CA ASP A 383 20.09 21.80 7.84
C ASP A 383 18.63 22.03 7.41
N GLY A 384 18.06 21.05 6.71
CA GLY A 384 16.69 21.08 6.20
C GLY A 384 16.49 21.84 4.89
N GLU A 385 17.58 22.31 4.27
CA GLU A 385 17.57 22.99 2.97
C GLU A 385 18.17 22.07 1.89
N ILE A 386 17.60 22.07 0.70
CA ILE A 386 18.11 21.30 -0.44
C ILE A 386 19.39 22.00 -0.95
N VAL A 387 20.50 21.27 -0.94
CA VAL A 387 21.82 21.79 -1.38
C VAL A 387 22.30 21.18 -2.68
N LYS A 388 21.74 20.02 -3.06
CA LYS A 388 22.05 19.34 -4.31
C LYS A 388 20.82 18.56 -4.78
N SER A 389 20.57 18.53 -6.09
CA SER A 389 19.59 17.65 -6.71
C SER A 389 20.30 16.44 -7.31
N VAL A 390 19.73 15.26 -7.11
CA VAL A 390 20.16 14.00 -7.70
C VAL A 390 18.94 13.27 -8.26
N ILE A 391 19.15 12.30 -9.12
CA ILE A 391 18.08 11.51 -9.71
C ILE A 391 18.02 10.15 -9.01
N GLY A 392 16.88 9.81 -8.45
CA GLY A 392 16.62 8.51 -7.82
C GLY A 392 16.34 7.41 -8.85
N LYS A 393 16.49 6.17 -8.41
CA LYS A 393 16.28 4.97 -9.22
C LYS A 393 14.80 4.67 -9.42
N THR A 394 14.42 4.17 -10.58
CA THR A 394 13.10 3.57 -10.82
C THR A 394 13.25 2.05 -10.80
N PHE A 395 12.76 1.43 -9.72
CA PHE A 395 12.78 -0.03 -9.54
C PHE A 395 11.64 -0.68 -10.32
N TRP A 396 11.94 -1.77 -11.02
CA TRP A 396 10.96 -2.62 -11.69
C TRP A 396 11.45 -4.07 -11.70
N VAL A 397 10.53 -5.03 -11.75
CA VAL A 397 10.87 -6.46 -11.78
C VAL A 397 11.04 -6.90 -13.23
N LYS A 398 12.19 -7.57 -13.49
CA LYS A 398 12.46 -8.23 -14.77
C LYS A 398 12.35 -9.74 -14.59
N PRO A 399 11.20 -10.35 -14.97
CA PRO A 399 11.05 -11.80 -14.88
C PRO A 399 11.91 -12.50 -15.93
N GLU A 400 12.73 -13.44 -15.50
CA GLU A 400 13.40 -14.40 -16.40
C GLU A 400 12.47 -15.62 -16.52
N THR A 401 11.56 -15.57 -17.48
CA THR A 401 10.55 -16.62 -17.68
C THR A 401 11.14 -17.88 -18.26
N SER A 402 10.61 -19.04 -17.86
CA SER A 402 10.92 -20.36 -18.45
C SER A 402 10.53 -20.41 -19.94
N SER A 403 11.03 -21.40 -20.66
CA SER A 403 10.65 -21.62 -22.07
C SER A 403 9.15 -21.82 -22.23
N SER A 404 8.52 -22.58 -21.33
CA SER A 404 7.08 -22.84 -21.34
C SER A 404 6.24 -21.57 -21.24
N LEU A 405 6.58 -20.65 -20.33
CA LEU A 405 5.86 -19.37 -20.23
C LEU A 405 6.08 -18.50 -21.46
N ARG A 406 7.28 -18.53 -22.06
CA ARG A 406 7.55 -17.75 -23.30
C ARG A 406 6.75 -18.21 -24.49
N GLU A 407 6.48 -19.51 -24.62
CA GLU A 407 5.65 -20.07 -25.69
C GLU A 407 4.19 -19.61 -25.64
N ILE A 408 3.70 -19.19 -24.47
CA ILE A 408 2.33 -18.66 -24.30
C ILE A 408 2.21 -17.21 -24.77
N VAL A 409 3.27 -16.40 -24.67
CA VAL A 409 3.25 -14.97 -24.92
C VAL A 409 2.75 -14.57 -26.31
N PRO A 410 3.11 -15.23 -27.43
CA PRO A 410 2.60 -14.85 -28.75
C PRO A 410 1.06 -14.88 -28.82
N ARG A 411 0.45 -15.93 -28.28
CA ARG A 411 -1.01 -16.06 -28.22
C ARG A 411 -1.65 -14.98 -27.31
N LEU A 412 -0.98 -14.62 -26.23
CA LEU A 412 -1.45 -13.53 -25.36
C LEU A 412 -1.41 -12.17 -26.05
N LYS A 413 -0.40 -11.93 -26.89
CA LYS A 413 -0.31 -10.69 -27.69
C LYS A 413 -1.45 -10.59 -28.71
N GLU A 414 -1.70 -11.67 -29.46
CA GLU A 414 -2.81 -11.73 -30.39
C GLU A 414 -4.15 -11.45 -29.70
N LYS A 415 -4.39 -12.14 -28.58
CA LYS A 415 -5.57 -11.92 -27.75
C LYS A 415 -5.66 -10.48 -27.22
N PHE A 416 -4.53 -9.86 -26.86
CA PHE A 416 -4.49 -8.48 -26.39
C PHE A 416 -4.93 -7.50 -27.49
N GLU A 417 -4.44 -7.67 -28.70
CA GLU A 417 -4.83 -6.85 -29.84
C GLU A 417 -6.31 -6.99 -30.19
N ASP A 418 -6.86 -8.20 -30.11
CA ASP A 418 -8.29 -8.46 -30.29
C ASP A 418 -9.14 -7.73 -29.25
N TYR A 419 -8.75 -7.80 -27.96
CA TYR A 419 -9.52 -7.19 -26.87
C TYR A 419 -9.45 -5.67 -26.86
N TYR A 420 -8.25 -5.11 -27.07
CA TYR A 420 -8.04 -3.66 -26.93
C TYR A 420 -8.03 -2.94 -28.28
N THR A 421 -8.13 -3.66 -29.38
CA THR A 421 -8.12 -3.08 -30.76
C THR A 421 -6.92 -2.19 -31.07
N VAL A 422 -5.80 -2.41 -30.35
CA VAL A 422 -4.55 -1.66 -30.48
C VAL A 422 -3.36 -2.60 -30.36
N GLN A 423 -2.27 -2.25 -31.02
CA GLN A 423 -1.06 -3.05 -30.95
C GLN A 423 -0.42 -2.96 -29.56
N TYR A 424 0.01 -4.09 -29.07
CA TYR A 424 0.66 -4.23 -27.77
C TYR A 424 1.89 -3.32 -27.61
N GLU A 425 2.71 -3.21 -28.65
CA GLU A 425 3.93 -2.40 -28.66
C GLU A 425 3.67 -0.93 -28.32
N ASN A 426 2.45 -0.43 -28.55
CA ASN A 426 2.07 0.93 -28.17
C ASN A 426 2.01 1.16 -26.66
N TYR A 427 1.91 0.09 -25.86
CA TYR A 427 1.82 0.18 -24.39
C TYR A 427 3.13 -0.12 -23.65
N VAL A 428 4.11 -0.70 -24.33
CA VAL A 428 5.41 -0.98 -23.75
C VAL A 428 6.09 0.32 -23.32
N VAL A 429 6.55 0.36 -22.07
CA VAL A 429 7.36 1.45 -21.55
C VAL A 429 8.83 1.19 -21.89
N PRO A 430 9.46 1.99 -22.78
CA PRO A 430 10.88 1.89 -23.05
C PRO A 430 11.68 2.22 -21.78
N GLU A 431 12.83 1.58 -21.58
CA GLU A 431 13.71 1.93 -20.44
C GLU A 431 14.17 3.40 -20.48
N SER A 432 14.27 3.97 -21.66
CA SER A 432 14.61 5.39 -21.86
C SER A 432 13.57 6.37 -21.28
N HIS A 433 12.35 5.92 -20.96
CA HIS A 433 11.36 6.71 -20.23
C HIS A 433 11.62 6.76 -18.72
N LEU A 434 12.45 5.87 -18.21
CA LEU A 434 12.84 5.86 -16.80
C LEU A 434 14.05 6.77 -16.61
N ALA A 435 13.99 7.70 -15.67
CA ALA A 435 15.12 8.60 -15.42
C ALA A 435 16.41 7.84 -15.04
N VAL A 436 16.29 6.83 -14.18
CA VAL A 436 17.36 5.86 -13.87
C VAL A 436 16.71 4.48 -13.72
N SER A 437 16.84 3.63 -14.73
CA SER A 437 16.30 2.26 -14.70
C SER A 437 17.07 1.39 -13.70
N CYS A 438 16.35 0.65 -12.85
CA CYS A 438 16.92 -0.29 -11.90
C CYS A 438 16.14 -1.62 -11.91
N PRO A 439 16.43 -2.52 -12.88
CA PRO A 439 15.76 -3.81 -12.97
C PRO A 439 16.18 -4.74 -11.82
N VAL A 440 15.19 -5.43 -11.24
CA VAL A 440 15.38 -6.51 -10.27
C VAL A 440 15.09 -7.82 -10.99
N ALA A 441 16.12 -8.54 -11.37
CA ALA A 441 15.98 -9.83 -12.03
C ALA A 441 15.41 -10.89 -11.08
N VAL A 442 14.41 -11.63 -11.53
CA VAL A 442 13.84 -12.79 -10.83
C VAL A 442 13.74 -13.97 -11.79
N LYS A 443 14.08 -15.16 -11.32
CA LYS A 443 14.03 -16.39 -12.12
C LYS A 443 12.71 -17.11 -11.81
N ALA A 444 11.86 -17.24 -12.81
CA ALA A 444 10.68 -18.07 -12.72
C ALA A 444 11.09 -19.54 -12.81
N GLU A 445 10.75 -20.32 -11.81
CA GLU A 445 10.84 -21.78 -11.85
C GLU A 445 9.47 -22.33 -12.27
N VAL A 446 9.41 -23.06 -13.36
CA VAL A 446 8.24 -23.85 -13.83
C VAL A 446 8.69 -25.27 -14.06
#